data_f8e8029fdf55237e0c8118303ba2c764
#
_entry.id   f8e8029fdf55237e0c8118303ba2c764
#
_cell.length_a   1.000
_cell.length_b   1.000
_cell.length_c   1.000
_cell.angle_alpha   90.00
_cell.angle_beta   90.00
_cell.angle_gamma   90.00
#
_symmetry.space_group_name_H-M   'P 1'
#
loop_
_entity.id
_entity.type
_entity.pdbx_description
1 polymer ?
#
loop_
_entity_poly.entity_id
_entity_poly.type
_entity_poly.pdbx_seq_one_letter_code
_entity_poly.pdbx_strand_id
1 'polypeptide(L)'
;ASGRAVHAVSPDVRRTSALSEEKRLAAQRLAGGVMARLRQLRGLGLGYLTLDRATPTLSAGELQRLRLATQLSSMLFGVVYVLDEPSAGLHPSDSQALYDALDRLREAGNSVFVVEHDLDLMRRAQWLVDVGPDAGERGGRVLYSGEPDGLRKIAESRTARYLFDEIPAPGSRAREATGWLELQDIHRHNLHGVNARIPLGVLTAVTGISGSGKSSLVAQALPELVLLHLGHEPEDDAAETATSEGPTVIEATGGRLAGDVDAIQRMVQVDQKPIGRTPRSNLATYTGLFDHVRKLFAATPDARRRRYDAGRFSFNVAKGRCETCEGEGFVSVELLFMPSVYAPCPTCHGARYNEATLKVQWNGRNIAEVLQMTVDEASELFAGEDAVARPLQLLRDIGLGYLRLGQPATELSGGEAQRIKLATELQRSQRGRSLYVLDEPTTGLHASDADRLLVQLQRLVDAGNTVVMIEHDMRAVAQADWVIDVGPGAGAAGGSIVVAGSLQQVARTSGSRTAPFLAQELARAE
;
A
#
# COMPACT_ATOMS: atom_id res chain seq x y z
N ALA A 1 -41.08 -8.90 -7.54
CA ALA A 1 -41.85 -7.70 -7.81
C ALA A 1 -42.04 -6.91 -6.53
N SER A 2 -41.17 -5.98 -6.22
CA SER A 2 -41.44 -4.73 -5.49
C SER A 2 -40.15 -3.91 -5.51
N GLY A 3 -40.01 -3.11 -6.58
CA GLY A 3 -39.01 -2.08 -6.64
C GLY A 3 -39.21 -1.09 -5.51
N ARG A 4 -38.28 -1.00 -4.56
CA ARG A 4 -38.13 0.19 -3.74
C ARG A 4 -37.40 1.22 -4.60
N ALA A 5 -38.17 2.17 -5.09
CA ALA A 5 -37.71 3.36 -5.74
C ALA A 5 -36.63 4.02 -4.85
N VAL A 6 -35.50 4.31 -5.47
CA VAL A 6 -34.57 5.35 -5.01
C VAL A 6 -35.44 6.52 -4.60
N HIS A 7 -35.36 6.92 -3.34
CA HIS A 7 -35.98 8.16 -2.88
C HIS A 7 -35.36 9.30 -3.69
N ALA A 8 -36.01 9.61 -4.81
CA ALA A 8 -35.84 10.90 -5.42
C ALA A 8 -36.15 11.90 -4.31
N VAL A 9 -35.15 12.67 -3.91
CA VAL A 9 -35.32 13.85 -3.08
C VAL A 9 -36.38 14.66 -3.78
N SER A 10 -37.60 14.58 -3.28
CA SER A 10 -38.71 15.41 -3.75
C SER A 10 -38.24 16.86 -3.62
N PRO A 11 -38.15 17.61 -4.67
CA PRO A 11 -37.76 19.00 -4.55
C PRO A 11 -38.92 19.74 -3.88
N ASP A 12 -38.80 19.94 -2.59
CA ASP A 12 -39.63 20.87 -1.85
C ASP A 12 -39.19 22.32 -2.23
N VAL A 13 -39.05 22.52 -3.52
CA VAL A 13 -38.70 23.83 -4.16
C VAL A 13 -39.83 24.85 -3.94
N ARG A 14 -41.00 24.43 -3.48
CA ARG A 14 -42.15 25.33 -3.23
C ARG A 14 -42.11 26.03 -1.87
N ARG A 15 -41.18 25.69 -0.95
CA ARG A 15 -41.03 26.40 0.33
C ARG A 15 -40.11 27.62 0.28
N THR A 16 -39.43 27.90 -0.82
CA THR A 16 -38.59 29.11 -0.95
C THR A 16 -39.38 30.40 -1.05
N SER A 17 -40.68 30.36 -1.34
CA SER A 17 -41.55 31.56 -1.39
C SER A 17 -41.88 32.14 0.00
N ALA A 18 -41.53 31.46 1.08
CA ALA A 18 -41.78 31.91 2.47
C ALA A 18 -40.53 32.49 3.14
N LEU A 19 -39.38 32.54 2.49
CA LEU A 19 -38.13 33.08 3.06
C LEU A 19 -38.08 34.60 2.87
N SER A 20 -37.67 35.35 3.89
CA SER A 20 -37.33 36.75 3.76
C SER A 20 -36.25 36.96 2.68
N GLU A 21 -36.19 38.13 2.09
CA GLU A 21 -35.23 38.48 1.02
C GLU A 21 -33.77 38.27 1.47
N GLU A 22 -33.45 38.61 2.74
CA GLU A 22 -32.16 38.37 3.36
C GLU A 22 -31.83 36.87 3.45
N LYS A 23 -32.77 36.05 3.91
CA LYS A 23 -32.61 34.60 3.98
C LYS A 23 -32.44 33.97 2.61
N ARG A 24 -33.13 34.49 1.61
CA ARG A 24 -32.99 34.02 0.23
C ARG A 24 -31.63 34.36 -0.36
N LEU A 25 -31.10 35.57 -0.10
CA LEU A 25 -29.77 35.99 -0.53
C LEU A 25 -28.67 35.19 0.18
N ALA A 26 -28.81 34.96 1.49
CA ALA A 26 -27.92 34.13 2.26
C ALA A 26 -27.92 32.66 1.75
N ALA A 27 -29.10 32.08 1.51
CA ALA A 27 -29.23 30.73 0.96
C ALA A 27 -28.59 30.63 -0.44
N GLN A 28 -28.76 31.60 -1.31
CA GLN A 28 -28.13 31.61 -2.62
C GLN A 28 -26.61 31.65 -2.55
N ARG A 29 -26.03 32.49 -1.67
CA ARG A 29 -24.58 32.55 -1.47
C ARG A 29 -24.02 31.25 -0.89
N LEU A 30 -24.65 30.70 0.17
CA LEU A 30 -24.24 29.44 0.76
C LEU A 30 -24.38 28.27 -0.21
N ALA A 31 -25.50 28.16 -0.92
CA ALA A 31 -25.72 27.13 -1.92
C ALA A 31 -24.69 27.21 -3.04
N GLY A 32 -24.33 28.43 -3.50
CA GLY A 32 -23.28 28.62 -4.50
C GLY A 32 -21.93 28.03 -4.07
N GLY A 33 -21.49 28.32 -2.84
CA GLY A 33 -20.25 27.82 -2.29
C GLY A 33 -20.26 26.29 -2.09
N VAL A 34 -21.36 25.74 -1.58
CA VAL A 34 -21.51 24.28 -1.41
C VAL A 34 -21.50 23.58 -2.78
N MET A 35 -22.26 24.09 -3.75
CA MET A 35 -22.32 23.51 -5.09
C MET A 35 -20.97 23.55 -5.82
N ALA A 36 -20.17 24.61 -5.62
CA ALA A 36 -18.83 24.68 -6.19
C ALA A 36 -17.92 23.56 -5.64
N ARG A 37 -17.91 23.36 -4.32
CA ARG A 37 -17.15 22.29 -3.67
C ARG A 37 -17.61 20.89 -4.09
N LEU A 38 -18.92 20.65 -4.14
CA LEU A 38 -19.47 19.37 -4.61
C LEU A 38 -19.13 19.06 -6.06
N ARG A 39 -19.11 20.09 -6.94
CA ARG A 39 -18.69 19.91 -8.33
C ARG A 39 -17.20 19.54 -8.43
N GLN A 40 -16.35 20.11 -7.60
CA GLN A 40 -14.93 19.75 -7.54
C GLN A 40 -14.73 18.31 -7.06
N LEU A 41 -15.42 17.90 -5.98
CA LEU A 41 -15.38 16.51 -5.52
C LEU A 41 -15.83 15.54 -6.61
N ARG A 42 -16.93 15.85 -7.29
CA ARG A 42 -17.41 15.05 -8.44
C ARG A 42 -16.41 15.04 -9.59
N GLY A 43 -15.77 16.18 -9.86
CA GLY A 43 -14.73 16.33 -10.89
C GLY A 43 -13.49 15.49 -10.62
N LEU A 44 -13.20 15.15 -9.35
CA LEU A 44 -12.11 14.25 -8.93
C LEU A 44 -12.56 12.79 -8.75
N GLY A 45 -13.73 12.41 -9.29
CA GLY A 45 -14.22 11.04 -9.22
C GLY A 45 -14.78 10.63 -7.86
N LEU A 46 -14.99 11.57 -6.90
CA LEU A 46 -15.51 11.27 -5.55
C LEU A 46 -17.04 11.38 -5.44
N GLY A 47 -17.75 11.40 -6.57
CA GLY A 47 -19.21 11.60 -6.61
C GLY A 47 -20.03 10.46 -6.00
N TYR A 48 -19.45 9.34 -5.71
CA TYR A 48 -20.07 8.17 -5.07
C TYR A 48 -20.02 8.21 -3.54
N LEU A 49 -19.18 9.08 -2.94
CA LEU A 49 -19.10 9.23 -1.50
C LEU A 49 -20.34 9.91 -0.94
N THR A 50 -20.83 9.42 0.20
CA THR A 50 -21.86 10.08 0.98
C THR A 50 -21.23 11.16 1.88
N LEU A 51 -21.98 12.25 2.14
CA LEU A 51 -21.45 13.37 2.92
C LEU A 51 -21.26 13.06 4.41
N ASP A 52 -21.91 12.03 4.90
CA ASP A 52 -21.84 11.53 6.27
C ASP A 52 -20.79 10.43 6.47
N ARG A 53 -20.06 10.05 5.40
CA ARG A 53 -19.06 9.00 5.51
C ARG A 53 -17.90 9.44 6.42
N ALA A 54 -17.61 8.66 7.44
CA ALA A 54 -16.55 8.94 8.41
C ALA A 54 -15.16 8.91 7.74
N THR A 55 -14.32 9.91 8.03
CA THR A 55 -12.97 10.05 7.45
C THR A 55 -12.08 8.80 7.62
N PRO A 56 -12.09 8.09 8.77
CA PRO A 56 -11.28 6.87 8.92
C PRO A 56 -11.66 5.71 7.99
N THR A 57 -12.85 5.77 7.37
CA THR A 57 -13.30 4.75 6.41
C THR A 57 -12.91 5.03 4.97
N LEU A 58 -12.32 6.20 4.70
CA LEU A 58 -11.83 6.57 3.37
C LEU A 58 -10.52 5.84 3.06
N SER A 59 -10.37 5.39 1.82
CA SER A 59 -9.08 4.90 1.33
C SER A 59 -8.05 6.04 1.26
N ALA A 60 -6.76 5.70 1.23
CA ALA A 60 -5.69 6.69 1.11
C ALA A 60 -5.88 7.59 -0.13
N GLY A 61 -6.22 7.01 -1.28
CA GLY A 61 -6.48 7.74 -2.51
C GLY A 61 -7.74 8.62 -2.46
N GLU A 62 -8.82 8.17 -1.77
CA GLU A 62 -10.01 9.00 -1.54
C GLU A 62 -9.69 10.21 -0.68
N LEU A 63 -8.95 10.01 0.41
CA LEU A 63 -8.54 11.09 1.31
C LEU A 63 -7.65 12.10 0.60
N GLN A 64 -6.72 11.65 -0.21
CA GLN A 64 -5.82 12.52 -0.96
C GLN A 64 -6.57 13.36 -2.00
N ARG A 65 -7.50 12.76 -2.76
CA ARG A 65 -8.38 13.50 -3.69
C ARG A 65 -9.28 14.49 -2.96
N LEU A 66 -9.77 14.15 -1.76
CA LEU A 66 -10.55 15.08 -0.94
C LEU A 66 -9.71 16.31 -0.53
N ARG A 67 -8.45 16.09 -0.12
CA ARG A 67 -7.51 17.18 0.18
C ARG A 67 -7.24 18.05 -1.05
N LEU A 68 -6.99 17.43 -2.20
CA LEU A 68 -6.79 18.15 -3.48
C LEU A 68 -8.01 18.97 -3.85
N ALA A 69 -9.24 18.43 -3.71
CA ALA A 69 -10.48 19.20 -3.94
C ALA A 69 -10.56 20.45 -3.06
N THR A 70 -10.12 20.35 -1.82
CA THR A 70 -10.09 21.48 -0.88
C THR A 70 -9.09 22.56 -1.34
N GLN A 71 -7.92 22.14 -1.81
CA GLN A 71 -6.89 23.05 -2.34
C GLN A 71 -7.36 23.75 -3.63
N LEU A 72 -7.95 23.00 -4.56
CA LEU A 72 -8.58 23.58 -5.78
C LEU A 72 -9.66 24.61 -5.47
N SER A 73 -10.36 24.46 -4.33
CA SER A 73 -11.40 25.39 -3.89
C SER A 73 -10.86 26.73 -3.42
N SER A 74 -9.59 26.82 -3.06
CA SER A 74 -8.99 28.01 -2.47
C SER A 74 -8.74 29.14 -3.48
N MET A 75 -8.80 28.83 -4.80
CA MET A 75 -8.54 29.77 -5.90
C MET A 75 -7.27 30.64 -5.70
N LEU A 76 -6.27 30.09 -5.06
CA LEU A 76 -4.97 30.76 -4.89
C LEU A 76 -4.24 30.79 -6.23
N PHE A 77 -3.51 31.87 -6.47
CA PHE A 77 -2.63 32.02 -7.63
C PHE A 77 -1.23 32.45 -7.17
N GLY A 78 -0.21 32.13 -7.95
CA GLY A 78 1.17 32.48 -7.62
C GLY A 78 1.74 31.72 -6.44
N VAL A 79 1.16 30.57 -6.09
CA VAL A 79 1.64 29.69 -5.02
C VAL A 79 2.31 28.43 -5.58
N VAL A 80 3.09 27.77 -4.74
CA VAL A 80 3.71 26.49 -5.04
C VAL A 80 2.89 25.37 -4.40
N TYR A 81 2.41 24.43 -5.22
CA TYR A 81 1.80 23.20 -4.76
C TYR A 81 2.83 22.09 -4.82
N VAL A 82 3.01 21.35 -3.73
CA VAL A 82 3.82 20.14 -3.67
C VAL A 82 2.90 18.98 -3.34
N LEU A 83 2.81 18.02 -4.23
CA LEU A 83 1.95 16.86 -4.13
C LEU A 83 2.81 15.59 -4.14
N ASP A 84 2.58 14.72 -3.16
CA ASP A 84 3.28 13.46 -3.01
C ASP A 84 2.34 12.33 -3.43
N GLU A 85 2.72 11.59 -4.49
CA GLU A 85 2.00 10.46 -5.07
C GLU A 85 0.48 10.69 -5.24
N PRO A 86 0.03 11.77 -5.92
CA PRO A 86 -1.40 12.06 -6.02
C PRO A 86 -2.18 11.03 -6.86
N SER A 87 -1.51 10.20 -7.67
CA SER A 87 -2.13 9.12 -8.46
C SER A 87 -2.23 7.79 -7.70
N ALA A 88 -1.65 7.68 -6.49
CA ALA A 88 -1.61 6.42 -5.75
C ALA A 88 -3.00 5.80 -5.55
N GLY A 89 -3.15 4.50 -5.85
CA GLY A 89 -4.41 3.77 -5.74
C GLY A 89 -5.50 4.21 -6.72
N LEU A 90 -5.15 4.93 -7.80
CA LEU A 90 -6.09 5.30 -8.85
C LEU A 90 -6.11 4.27 -9.97
N HIS A 91 -7.32 3.89 -10.38
CA HIS A 91 -7.50 3.18 -11.64
C HIS A 91 -7.19 4.13 -12.82
N PRO A 92 -6.55 3.69 -13.93
CA PRO A 92 -6.20 4.57 -15.05
C PRO A 92 -7.38 5.41 -15.61
N SER A 93 -8.62 4.89 -15.59
CA SER A 93 -9.80 5.66 -15.98
C SER A 93 -10.12 6.83 -15.05
N ASP A 94 -9.64 6.79 -13.80
CA ASP A 94 -9.88 7.86 -12.81
C ASP A 94 -8.74 8.89 -12.83
N SER A 95 -7.56 8.54 -13.37
CA SER A 95 -6.38 9.41 -13.43
C SER A 95 -6.60 10.66 -14.30
N GLN A 96 -7.45 10.59 -15.34
CA GLN A 96 -7.73 11.76 -16.19
C GLN A 96 -8.31 12.94 -15.38
N ALA A 97 -9.19 12.66 -14.43
CA ALA A 97 -9.78 13.69 -13.56
C ALA A 97 -8.71 14.39 -12.69
N LEU A 98 -7.71 13.63 -12.23
CA LEU A 98 -6.55 14.16 -11.52
C LEU A 98 -5.71 15.05 -12.45
N TYR A 99 -5.38 14.56 -13.64
CA TYR A 99 -4.59 15.33 -14.61
C TYR A 99 -5.25 16.67 -14.97
N ASP A 100 -6.55 16.66 -15.24
CA ASP A 100 -7.32 17.87 -15.50
C ASP A 100 -7.32 18.85 -14.31
N ALA A 101 -7.25 18.33 -13.09
CA ALA A 101 -7.16 19.13 -11.87
C ALA A 101 -5.79 19.79 -11.72
N LEU A 102 -4.70 19.04 -11.98
CA LEU A 102 -3.33 19.56 -11.96
C LEU A 102 -3.12 20.63 -13.05
N ASP A 103 -3.64 20.39 -14.25
CA ASP A 103 -3.60 21.36 -15.34
C ASP A 103 -4.31 22.68 -14.98
N ARG A 104 -5.48 22.61 -14.35
CA ARG A 104 -6.20 23.80 -13.86
C ARG A 104 -5.41 24.59 -12.82
N LEU A 105 -4.72 23.91 -11.88
CA LEU A 105 -3.85 24.59 -10.91
C LEU A 105 -2.74 25.35 -11.62
N ARG A 106 -2.10 24.74 -12.62
CA ARG A 106 -1.03 25.35 -13.41
C ARG A 106 -1.55 26.53 -14.24
N GLU A 107 -2.67 26.36 -14.94
CA GLU A 107 -3.31 27.40 -15.77
C GLU A 107 -3.76 28.61 -14.95
N ALA A 108 -4.07 28.41 -13.67
CA ALA A 108 -4.34 29.50 -12.73
C ALA A 108 -3.08 30.29 -12.32
N GLY A 109 -1.90 30.00 -12.91
CA GLY A 109 -0.65 30.71 -12.63
C GLY A 109 0.12 30.20 -11.42
N ASN A 110 -0.10 28.94 -11.01
CA ASN A 110 0.62 28.31 -9.92
C ASN A 110 1.76 27.42 -10.44
N SER A 111 2.74 27.16 -9.57
CA SER A 111 3.75 26.13 -9.79
C SER A 111 3.33 24.83 -9.13
N VAL A 112 3.34 23.72 -9.88
CA VAL A 112 2.91 22.42 -9.38
C VAL A 112 4.09 21.45 -9.45
N PHE A 113 4.56 21.00 -8.29
CA PHE A 113 5.57 19.95 -8.13
C PHE A 113 4.87 18.67 -7.69
N VAL A 114 5.15 17.58 -8.40
CA VAL A 114 4.55 16.28 -8.13
C VAL A 114 5.66 15.26 -7.98
N VAL A 115 5.67 14.54 -6.84
CA VAL A 115 6.50 13.35 -6.66
C VAL A 115 5.65 12.18 -7.13
N GLU A 116 6.13 11.41 -8.11
CA GLU A 116 5.31 10.39 -8.77
C GLU A 116 6.08 9.19 -9.27
N HIS A 117 5.35 8.08 -9.36
CA HIS A 117 5.80 6.84 -9.98
C HIS A 117 4.94 6.46 -11.21
N ASP A 118 3.82 7.14 -11.43
CA ASP A 118 2.94 6.96 -12.59
C ASP A 118 3.62 7.46 -13.87
N LEU A 119 3.90 6.54 -14.80
CA LEU A 119 4.60 6.84 -16.05
C LEU A 119 3.80 7.75 -16.98
N ASP A 120 2.46 7.66 -16.95
CA ASP A 120 1.61 8.49 -17.81
C ASP A 120 1.58 9.94 -17.32
N LEU A 121 1.60 10.15 -16.01
CA LEU A 121 1.74 11.51 -15.45
C LEU A 121 3.14 12.08 -15.71
N MET A 122 4.20 11.26 -15.59
CA MET A 122 5.57 11.68 -15.92
C MET A 122 5.69 12.11 -17.41
N ARG A 123 5.08 11.38 -18.35
CA ARG A 123 5.06 11.74 -19.79
C ARG A 123 4.37 13.08 -20.07
N ARG A 124 3.42 13.50 -19.23
CA ARG A 124 2.68 14.77 -19.34
C ARG A 124 3.40 15.93 -18.67
N ALA A 125 4.42 15.69 -17.86
CA ALA A 125 5.16 16.75 -17.18
C ALA A 125 5.86 17.67 -18.20
N GLN A 126 5.90 18.97 -17.91
CA GLN A 126 6.68 19.92 -18.70
C GLN A 126 8.17 19.87 -18.35
N TRP A 127 8.46 19.48 -17.10
CA TRP A 127 9.81 19.38 -16.57
C TRP A 127 9.90 18.16 -15.67
N LEU A 128 10.94 17.37 -15.87
CA LEU A 128 11.18 16.15 -15.08
C LEU A 128 12.49 16.31 -14.31
N VAL A 129 12.45 15.95 -13.04
CA VAL A 129 13.64 15.81 -12.20
C VAL A 129 13.74 14.35 -11.79
N ASP A 130 14.76 13.64 -12.29
CA ASP A 130 15.03 12.25 -11.95
C ASP A 130 16.07 12.16 -10.85
N VAL A 131 15.73 11.48 -9.75
CA VAL A 131 16.59 11.33 -8.57
C VAL A 131 16.96 9.86 -8.41
N GLY A 132 18.27 9.60 -8.32
CA GLY A 132 18.77 8.23 -8.25
C GLY A 132 20.27 8.18 -7.94
N PRO A 133 20.99 7.14 -8.53
CA PRO A 133 20.50 6.03 -9.36
C PRO A 133 19.79 4.93 -8.58
N ASP A 134 20.08 4.81 -7.27
CA ASP A 134 19.54 3.80 -6.35
C ASP A 134 18.80 4.49 -5.19
N ALA A 135 18.28 3.68 -4.25
CA ALA A 135 17.70 4.16 -3.01
C ALA A 135 18.75 4.24 -1.88
N GLY A 136 18.41 4.96 -0.78
CA GLY A 136 19.26 5.11 0.39
C GLY A 136 20.56 5.87 0.12
N GLU A 137 21.68 5.45 0.71
CA GLU A 137 22.98 6.14 0.63
C GLU A 137 23.58 6.18 -0.77
N ARG A 138 23.20 5.27 -1.65
CA ARG A 138 23.60 5.24 -3.06
C ARG A 138 22.72 6.07 -3.99
N GLY A 139 21.64 6.64 -3.44
CA GLY A 139 20.69 7.52 -4.11
C GLY A 139 20.88 9.00 -3.80
N GLY A 140 19.79 9.75 -3.89
CA GLY A 140 19.73 11.15 -3.47
C GLY A 140 20.47 12.13 -4.39
N ARG A 141 20.88 11.72 -5.60
CA ARG A 141 21.51 12.60 -6.59
C ARG A 141 20.52 12.90 -7.72
N VAL A 142 20.49 14.14 -8.15
CA VAL A 142 19.77 14.53 -9.36
C VAL A 142 20.55 14.00 -10.57
N LEU A 143 19.99 13.00 -11.25
CA LEU A 143 20.56 12.41 -12.46
C LEU A 143 20.22 13.25 -13.70
N TYR A 144 19.01 13.82 -13.70
CA TYR A 144 18.49 14.62 -14.78
C TYR A 144 17.57 15.72 -14.27
N SER A 145 17.56 16.85 -14.95
CA SER A 145 16.60 17.93 -14.76
C SER A 145 16.37 18.63 -16.10
N GLY A 146 15.17 18.49 -16.67
CA GLY A 146 14.85 19.02 -17.99
C GLY A 146 13.52 18.52 -18.54
N GLU A 147 13.29 18.74 -19.83
CA GLU A 147 12.12 18.20 -20.54
C GLU A 147 12.16 16.66 -20.56
N PRO A 148 11.01 15.96 -20.44
CA PRO A 148 10.96 14.50 -20.31
C PRO A 148 11.80 13.74 -21.35
N ASP A 149 11.76 14.13 -22.62
CA ASP A 149 12.47 13.46 -23.71
C ASP A 149 14.00 13.44 -23.53
N GLY A 150 14.55 14.42 -22.83
CA GLY A 150 15.98 14.48 -22.53
C GLY A 150 16.47 13.39 -21.59
N LEU A 151 15.59 12.82 -20.78
CA LEU A 151 15.90 11.73 -19.86
C LEU A 151 16.37 10.45 -20.59
N ARG A 152 15.89 10.22 -21.82
CA ARG A 152 16.28 9.07 -22.66
C ARG A 152 17.81 8.93 -22.82
N LYS A 153 18.56 10.02 -22.72
CA LYS A 153 20.02 10.05 -22.88
C LYS A 153 20.78 9.67 -21.60
N ILE A 154 20.10 9.48 -20.49
CA ILE A 154 20.71 9.24 -19.18
C ILE A 154 20.73 7.74 -18.91
N ALA A 155 21.86 7.09 -19.22
CA ALA A 155 22.01 5.64 -19.08
C ALA A 155 21.86 5.11 -17.64
N GLU A 156 22.18 5.95 -16.64
CA GLU A 156 22.06 5.60 -15.22
C GLU A 156 20.61 5.67 -14.72
N SER A 157 19.71 6.33 -15.46
CA SER A 157 18.30 6.45 -15.08
C SER A 157 17.57 5.13 -15.24
N ARG A 158 17.04 4.62 -14.14
CA ARG A 158 16.11 3.49 -14.18
C ARG A 158 14.76 3.92 -14.74
N THR A 159 14.31 5.12 -14.38
CA THR A 159 13.05 5.70 -14.85
C THR A 159 12.99 5.78 -16.36
N ALA A 160 14.08 6.18 -17.03
CA ALA A 160 14.15 6.31 -18.48
C ALA A 160 13.71 5.03 -19.22
N ARG A 161 14.18 3.88 -18.76
CA ARG A 161 13.89 2.58 -19.40
C ARG A 161 12.40 2.22 -19.38
N TYR A 162 11.69 2.60 -18.32
CA TYR A 162 10.25 2.37 -18.19
C TYR A 162 9.44 3.46 -18.88
N LEU A 163 9.87 4.71 -18.78
CA LEU A 163 9.18 5.85 -19.37
C LEU A 163 9.12 5.76 -20.90
N PHE A 164 10.15 5.20 -21.51
CA PHE A 164 10.25 5.06 -22.97
C PHE A 164 9.99 3.63 -23.47
N ASP A 165 9.35 2.80 -22.64
CA ASP A 165 8.93 1.43 -22.98
C ASP A 165 10.09 0.51 -23.44
N GLU A 166 11.31 0.72 -22.92
CA GLU A 166 12.48 -0.11 -23.21
C GLU A 166 12.43 -1.46 -22.47
N ILE A 167 11.62 -1.57 -21.41
CA ILE A 167 11.41 -2.79 -20.64
C ILE A 167 9.95 -3.19 -20.76
N PRO A 168 9.61 -4.22 -21.53
CA PRO A 168 8.25 -4.74 -21.59
C PRO A 168 7.85 -5.32 -20.24
N ALA A 169 6.54 -5.36 -19.97
CA ALA A 169 6.05 -6.11 -18.82
C ALA A 169 6.49 -7.57 -18.93
N PRO A 170 7.00 -8.20 -17.85
CA PRO A 170 7.28 -9.63 -17.87
C PRO A 170 6.04 -10.39 -18.33
N GLY A 171 6.19 -11.27 -19.32
CA GLY A 171 5.06 -12.03 -19.86
C GLY A 171 4.44 -12.93 -18.79
N SER A 172 3.11 -12.98 -18.75
CA SER A 172 2.36 -13.93 -17.93
C SER A 172 2.65 -15.36 -18.42
N ARG A 173 3.01 -16.25 -17.49
CA ARG A 173 2.94 -17.68 -17.74
C ARG A 173 1.51 -18.10 -17.48
N ALA A 174 0.74 -18.41 -18.53
CA ALA A 174 -0.62 -18.91 -18.36
C ALA A 174 -0.59 -20.25 -17.59
N ARG A 175 -0.91 -20.19 -16.29
CA ARG A 175 -1.07 -21.38 -15.44
C ARG A 175 -2.51 -21.84 -15.49
N GLU A 176 -2.69 -23.15 -15.37
CA GLU A 176 -4.03 -23.72 -15.21
C GLU A 176 -4.43 -23.74 -13.73
N ALA A 177 -5.68 -23.42 -13.45
CA ALA A 177 -6.24 -23.48 -12.12
C ALA A 177 -6.26 -24.91 -11.60
N THR A 178 -5.82 -25.11 -10.36
CA THR A 178 -5.86 -26.43 -9.68
C THR A 178 -7.20 -26.71 -9.00
N GLY A 179 -8.07 -25.72 -8.89
CA GLY A 179 -9.38 -25.77 -8.26
C GLY A 179 -10.02 -24.38 -8.26
N TRP A 180 -11.16 -24.24 -7.60
CA TRP A 180 -11.92 -23.00 -7.58
C TRP A 180 -12.50 -22.72 -6.20
N LEU A 181 -12.30 -21.50 -5.70
CA LEU A 181 -13.09 -20.93 -4.62
C LEU A 181 -14.30 -20.21 -5.20
N GLU A 182 -15.45 -20.38 -4.59
CA GLU A 182 -16.68 -19.72 -4.97
C GLU A 182 -17.22 -18.89 -3.80
N LEU A 183 -17.24 -17.58 -3.99
CA LEU A 183 -17.97 -16.64 -3.13
C LEU A 183 -19.39 -16.58 -3.65
N GLN A 184 -20.38 -16.95 -2.83
CA GLN A 184 -21.79 -17.03 -3.24
C GLN A 184 -22.66 -16.10 -2.38
N ASP A 185 -23.47 -15.28 -3.05
CA ASP A 185 -24.44 -14.38 -2.45
C ASP A 185 -23.81 -13.38 -1.46
N ILE A 186 -22.69 -12.76 -1.84
CA ILE A 186 -21.94 -11.87 -0.96
C ILE A 186 -22.67 -10.55 -0.79
N HIS A 187 -22.91 -10.18 0.47
CA HIS A 187 -23.50 -8.91 0.91
C HIS A 187 -22.53 -8.20 1.85
N ARG A 188 -21.97 -7.08 1.42
CA ARG A 188 -21.14 -6.19 2.23
C ARG A 188 -21.01 -4.83 1.56
N HIS A 189 -21.28 -3.76 2.26
CA HIS A 189 -21.26 -2.39 1.74
C HIS A 189 -22.08 -2.28 0.43
N ASN A 190 -21.42 -2.01 -0.71
CA ASN A 190 -22.06 -1.92 -2.02
C ASN A 190 -22.18 -3.27 -2.76
N LEU A 191 -21.74 -4.37 -2.16
CA LEU A 191 -21.95 -5.71 -2.71
C LEU A 191 -23.36 -6.21 -2.32
N HIS A 192 -24.16 -6.58 -3.29
CA HIS A 192 -25.54 -7.04 -3.08
C HIS A 192 -25.81 -8.34 -3.83
N GLY A 193 -25.53 -9.49 -3.18
CA GLY A 193 -25.72 -10.80 -3.77
C GLY A 193 -24.67 -11.15 -4.84
N VAL A 194 -23.41 -10.74 -4.63
CA VAL A 194 -22.34 -10.95 -5.61
C VAL A 194 -21.84 -12.37 -5.57
N ASN A 195 -21.70 -12.97 -6.77
CA ASN A 195 -21.05 -14.25 -6.94
C ASN A 195 -19.71 -14.05 -7.65
N ALA A 196 -18.63 -14.62 -7.11
CA ALA A 196 -17.30 -14.57 -7.69
C ALA A 196 -16.62 -15.94 -7.62
N ARG A 197 -15.87 -16.29 -8.67
CA ARG A 197 -15.05 -17.50 -8.70
C ARG A 197 -13.59 -17.11 -8.77
N ILE A 198 -12.80 -17.64 -7.86
CA ILE A 198 -11.37 -17.37 -7.74
C ILE A 198 -10.62 -18.68 -8.01
N PRO A 199 -9.77 -18.74 -9.04
CA PRO A 199 -9.00 -19.94 -9.33
C PRO A 199 -7.89 -20.16 -8.31
N LEU A 200 -7.65 -21.41 -7.94
CA LEU A 200 -6.59 -21.82 -7.02
C LEU A 200 -5.29 -22.16 -7.77
N GLY A 201 -4.15 -21.93 -7.11
CA GLY A 201 -2.82 -22.24 -7.64
C GLY A 201 -2.32 -21.28 -8.73
N VAL A 202 -2.92 -20.11 -8.85
CA VAL A 202 -2.60 -19.09 -9.85
C VAL A 202 -2.51 -17.70 -9.23
N LEU A 203 -2.00 -16.71 -9.99
CA LEU A 203 -2.05 -15.30 -9.67
C LEU A 203 -3.33 -14.68 -10.23
N THR A 204 -4.20 -14.21 -9.35
CA THR A 204 -5.43 -13.50 -9.73
C THR A 204 -5.30 -12.01 -9.43
N ALA A 205 -5.52 -11.15 -10.42
CA ALA A 205 -5.66 -9.72 -10.23
C ALA A 205 -7.15 -9.33 -10.17
N VAL A 206 -7.52 -8.54 -9.16
CA VAL A 206 -8.86 -7.96 -9.04
C VAL A 206 -8.75 -6.48 -9.31
N THR A 207 -9.39 -6.02 -10.36
CA THR A 207 -9.30 -4.66 -10.86
C THR A 207 -10.68 -4.01 -10.95
N GLY A 208 -10.72 -2.73 -11.35
CA GLY A 208 -11.92 -1.92 -11.48
C GLY A 208 -11.72 -0.52 -10.89
N ILE A 209 -12.61 0.39 -11.20
CA ILE A 209 -12.53 1.79 -10.77
C ILE A 209 -12.57 1.94 -9.25
N SER A 210 -12.11 3.10 -8.74
CA SER A 210 -12.18 3.42 -7.32
C SER A 210 -13.63 3.39 -6.81
N GLY A 211 -13.86 2.79 -5.63
CA GLY A 211 -15.20 2.65 -5.05
C GLY A 211 -16.10 1.61 -5.72
N SER A 212 -15.59 0.76 -6.62
CA SER A 212 -16.39 -0.31 -7.27
C SER A 212 -16.71 -1.50 -6.35
N GLY A 213 -16.05 -1.66 -5.20
CA GLY A 213 -16.28 -2.74 -4.25
C GLY A 213 -15.17 -3.79 -4.16
N LYS A 214 -14.03 -3.58 -4.81
CA LYS A 214 -12.87 -4.50 -4.80
C LYS A 214 -12.41 -4.86 -3.39
N SER A 215 -12.10 -3.86 -2.57
CA SER A 215 -11.63 -4.08 -1.19
C SER A 215 -12.70 -4.72 -0.33
N SER A 216 -13.99 -4.40 -0.55
CA SER A 216 -15.11 -5.09 0.15
C SER A 216 -15.16 -6.57 -0.20
N LEU A 217 -14.91 -6.95 -1.46
CA LEU A 217 -14.93 -8.34 -1.92
C LEU A 217 -13.66 -9.10 -1.48
N VAL A 218 -12.47 -8.54 -1.75
CA VAL A 218 -11.18 -9.25 -1.68
C VAL A 218 -10.45 -9.00 -0.36
N ALA A 219 -10.43 -7.76 0.14
CA ALA A 219 -9.70 -7.45 1.37
C ALA A 219 -10.54 -7.66 2.65
N GLN A 220 -11.89 -7.82 2.51
CA GLN A 220 -12.77 -7.98 3.65
C GLN A 220 -13.58 -9.29 3.57
N ALA A 221 -14.48 -9.47 2.59
CA ALA A 221 -15.38 -10.63 2.53
C ALA A 221 -14.64 -11.95 2.34
N LEU A 222 -13.70 -12.04 1.39
CA LEU A 222 -12.93 -13.24 1.15
C LEU A 222 -12.11 -13.68 2.37
N PRO A 223 -11.32 -12.80 3.04
CA PRO A 223 -10.57 -13.17 4.23
C PRO A 223 -11.47 -13.63 5.38
N GLU A 224 -12.56 -12.90 5.66
CA GLU A 224 -13.48 -13.23 6.74
C GLU A 224 -14.07 -14.63 6.56
N LEU A 225 -14.57 -14.95 5.37
CA LEU A 225 -15.17 -16.25 5.09
C LEU A 225 -14.15 -17.40 5.09
N VAL A 226 -12.93 -17.16 4.60
CA VAL A 226 -11.85 -18.17 4.64
C VAL A 226 -11.37 -18.41 6.06
N LEU A 227 -11.18 -17.38 6.88
CA LEU A 227 -10.79 -17.53 8.29
C LEU A 227 -11.86 -18.29 9.09
N LEU A 228 -13.14 -17.97 8.89
CA LEU A 228 -14.24 -18.72 9.50
C LEU A 228 -14.20 -20.21 9.11
N HIS A 229 -13.95 -20.53 7.84
CA HIS A 229 -13.80 -21.92 7.39
C HIS A 229 -12.60 -22.61 8.05
N LEU A 230 -11.49 -21.91 8.24
CA LEU A 230 -10.29 -22.44 8.92
C LEU A 230 -10.45 -22.55 10.45
N GLY A 231 -11.62 -22.19 11.00
CA GLY A 231 -11.89 -22.25 12.44
C GLY A 231 -11.26 -21.11 13.25
N HIS A 232 -10.88 -20.02 12.62
CA HIS A 232 -10.43 -18.81 13.28
C HIS A 232 -11.60 -17.87 13.47
N GLU A 233 -11.82 -17.41 14.69
CA GLU A 233 -12.74 -16.28 14.92
C GLU A 233 -12.14 -15.02 14.29
N PRO A 234 -12.97 -14.15 13.67
CA PRO A 234 -12.47 -12.86 13.18
C PRO A 234 -11.87 -12.09 14.36
N GLU A 235 -10.62 -11.70 14.25
CA GLU A 235 -10.00 -10.82 15.24
C GLU A 235 -10.82 -9.51 15.26
N ASP A 236 -11.33 -9.14 16.43
CA ASP A 236 -11.99 -7.85 16.65
C ASP A 236 -10.95 -6.71 16.56
N ASP A 237 -10.57 -6.33 15.34
CA ASP A 237 -9.75 -5.12 15.06
C ASP A 237 -10.42 -3.84 15.63
N ALA A 238 -11.69 -3.94 16.03
CA ALA A 238 -12.46 -2.84 16.66
C ALA A 238 -11.95 -2.44 18.04
N ALA A 239 -11.31 -3.33 18.79
CA ALA A 239 -10.77 -3.01 20.11
C ALA A 239 -9.51 -2.13 20.03
N GLU A 240 -8.81 -2.13 18.89
CA GLU A 240 -7.54 -1.40 18.72
C GLU A 240 -7.70 -0.03 18.05
N THR A 241 -8.82 0.26 17.38
CA THR A 241 -9.11 1.55 16.71
C THR A 241 -10.07 2.45 17.49
N ALA A 242 -10.38 2.14 18.75
CA ALA A 242 -11.17 3.00 19.63
C ALA A 242 -10.43 4.32 19.90
N THR A 243 -10.38 5.18 18.90
CA THR A 243 -10.31 6.62 19.08
C THR A 243 -11.69 7.09 19.57
N SER A 244 -11.73 8.15 20.35
CA SER A 244 -12.83 8.71 21.13
C SER A 244 -14.16 9.04 20.38
N GLU A 245 -14.38 8.51 19.20
CA GLU A 245 -15.56 8.73 18.35
C GLU A 245 -16.27 7.38 18.13
N GLY A 246 -17.17 7.03 19.03
CA GLY A 246 -18.22 6.03 18.95
C GLY A 246 -17.91 4.63 18.39
N PRO A 247 -18.69 3.60 18.73
CA PRO A 247 -18.49 2.24 18.22
C PRO A 247 -18.75 2.20 16.71
N THR A 248 -17.75 1.84 15.93
CA THR A 248 -17.92 1.52 14.51
C THR A 248 -18.66 0.19 14.43
N VAL A 249 -19.88 0.20 13.90
CA VAL A 249 -20.63 -1.04 13.63
C VAL A 249 -19.91 -1.78 12.51
N ILE A 250 -19.30 -2.91 12.83
CA ILE A 250 -18.71 -3.80 11.83
C ILE A 250 -19.87 -4.59 11.21
N GLU A 251 -20.20 -4.31 9.94
CA GLU A 251 -21.13 -5.15 9.19
C GLU A 251 -20.48 -6.52 8.95
N ALA A 252 -21.10 -7.58 9.44
CA ALA A 252 -20.71 -8.94 9.12
C ALA A 252 -20.94 -9.23 7.62
N THR A 253 -20.06 -10.00 7.01
CA THR A 253 -20.22 -10.43 5.62
C THR A 253 -21.38 -11.41 5.51
N GLY A 254 -22.39 -11.08 4.70
CA GLY A 254 -23.43 -12.02 4.27
C GLY A 254 -22.94 -12.87 3.12
N GLY A 255 -23.48 -14.08 3.00
CA GLY A 255 -23.13 -15.04 1.94
C GLY A 255 -22.34 -16.24 2.45
N ARG A 256 -21.75 -17.00 1.54
CA ARG A 256 -21.01 -18.23 1.87
C ARG A 256 -19.83 -18.49 0.94
N LEU A 257 -18.89 -19.27 1.44
CA LEU A 257 -17.79 -19.83 0.68
C LEU A 257 -18.14 -21.25 0.24
N ALA A 258 -17.81 -21.60 -1.02
CA ALA A 258 -18.05 -22.91 -1.62
C ALA A 258 -16.90 -23.29 -2.56
N GLY A 259 -17.01 -24.45 -3.23
CA GLY A 259 -15.97 -24.97 -4.12
C GLY A 259 -14.89 -25.74 -3.37
N ASP A 260 -13.64 -25.64 -3.83
CA ASP A 260 -12.50 -26.41 -3.30
C ASP A 260 -11.87 -25.75 -2.06
N VAL A 261 -12.69 -25.39 -1.06
CA VAL A 261 -12.28 -24.62 0.12
C VAL A 261 -11.24 -25.37 0.95
N ASP A 262 -11.37 -26.70 1.08
CA ASP A 262 -10.44 -27.57 1.82
C ASP A 262 -9.02 -27.63 1.20
N ALA A 263 -8.86 -27.12 -0.01
CA ALA A 263 -7.54 -26.95 -0.61
C ALA A 263 -6.72 -25.86 0.08
N ILE A 264 -7.37 -24.94 0.82
CA ILE A 264 -6.71 -23.87 1.56
C ILE A 264 -6.50 -24.30 3.01
N GLN A 265 -5.25 -24.30 3.45
CA GLN A 265 -4.88 -24.62 4.84
C GLN A 265 -4.45 -23.40 5.64
N ARG A 266 -4.12 -22.30 4.98
CA ARG A 266 -3.65 -21.07 5.59
C ARG A 266 -4.06 -19.87 4.75
N MET A 267 -4.43 -18.80 5.42
CA MET A 267 -4.64 -17.50 4.78
C MET A 267 -3.62 -16.48 5.30
N VAL A 268 -3.14 -15.64 4.41
CA VAL A 268 -2.19 -14.56 4.69
C VAL A 268 -2.72 -13.30 4.03
N GLN A 269 -3.04 -12.31 4.85
CA GLN A 269 -3.40 -10.99 4.36
C GLN A 269 -2.22 -10.03 4.52
N VAL A 270 -1.84 -9.36 3.44
CA VAL A 270 -0.73 -8.41 3.42
C VAL A 270 -1.28 -7.03 3.09
N ASP A 271 -1.41 -6.20 4.10
CA ASP A 271 -1.93 -4.84 4.03
C ASP A 271 -0.83 -3.80 4.26
N GLN A 272 -1.16 -2.51 4.06
CA GLN A 272 -0.26 -1.38 4.23
C GLN A 272 -0.23 -0.84 5.68
N LYS A 273 -0.87 -1.51 6.65
CA LYS A 273 -0.82 -1.10 8.05
C LYS A 273 0.63 -1.17 8.57
N PRO A 274 1.04 -0.28 9.48
CA PRO A 274 2.38 -0.30 10.06
C PRO A 274 2.72 -1.66 10.71
N ILE A 275 3.99 -2.07 10.65
CA ILE A 275 4.49 -3.30 11.29
C ILE A 275 4.69 -3.16 12.81
N GLY A 276 4.43 -1.98 13.35
CA GLY A 276 4.51 -1.69 14.79
C GLY A 276 4.17 -0.23 15.08
N ARG A 277 3.78 0.04 16.33
CA ARG A 277 3.30 1.36 16.77
C ARG A 277 4.34 2.15 17.57
N THR A 278 5.46 1.54 17.91
CA THR A 278 6.50 2.14 18.76
C THR A 278 7.86 2.07 18.08
N PRO A 279 8.81 2.95 18.44
CA PRO A 279 10.18 2.89 17.94
C PRO A 279 10.94 1.60 18.28
N ARG A 280 10.43 0.77 19.21
CA ARG A 280 10.98 -0.54 19.53
C ARG A 280 10.75 -1.57 18.42
N SER A 281 9.64 -1.45 17.70
CA SER A 281 9.39 -2.27 16.51
C SER A 281 10.27 -1.76 15.37
N ASN A 282 11.03 -2.65 14.76
CA ASN A 282 11.91 -2.34 13.63
C ASN A 282 12.01 -3.53 12.69
N LEU A 283 12.64 -3.33 11.53
CA LEU A 283 12.81 -4.34 10.50
C LEU A 283 13.41 -5.65 11.05
N ALA A 284 14.50 -5.56 11.82
CA ALA A 284 15.22 -6.72 12.33
C ALA A 284 14.41 -7.56 13.33
N THR A 285 13.59 -6.88 14.16
CA THR A 285 12.73 -7.60 15.13
C THR A 285 11.51 -8.23 14.46
N TYR A 286 10.89 -7.53 13.51
CA TYR A 286 9.71 -8.02 12.82
C TYR A 286 10.00 -9.27 11.98
N THR A 287 11.12 -9.29 11.27
CA THR A 287 11.55 -10.46 10.46
C THR A 287 12.09 -11.62 11.29
N GLY A 288 12.30 -11.42 12.60
CA GLY A 288 12.86 -12.43 13.50
C GLY A 288 14.37 -12.65 13.34
N LEU A 289 15.03 -12.02 12.35
CA LEU A 289 16.48 -12.19 12.13
C LEU A 289 17.31 -11.72 13.33
N PHE A 290 16.81 -10.75 14.10
CA PHE A 290 17.53 -10.21 15.25
C PHE A 290 17.73 -11.21 16.37
N ASP A 291 16.87 -12.21 16.49
CA ASP A 291 17.04 -13.29 17.47
C ASP A 291 18.27 -14.15 17.17
N HIS A 292 18.56 -14.37 15.89
CA HIS A 292 19.77 -15.07 15.45
C HIS A 292 21.01 -14.19 15.66
N VAL A 293 20.96 -12.91 15.32
CA VAL A 293 22.04 -11.95 15.57
C VAL A 293 22.40 -11.91 17.07
N ARG A 294 21.41 -11.83 17.97
CA ARG A 294 21.65 -11.84 19.43
C ARG A 294 22.36 -13.12 19.90
N LYS A 295 22.03 -14.28 19.32
CA LYS A 295 22.71 -15.55 19.62
C LYS A 295 24.17 -15.55 19.16
N LEU A 296 24.47 -14.96 17.99
CA LEU A 296 25.84 -14.81 17.49
C LEU A 296 26.68 -13.95 18.45
N PHE A 297 26.15 -12.82 18.91
CA PHE A 297 26.84 -11.97 19.88
C PHE A 297 27.07 -12.69 21.21
N ALA A 298 26.09 -13.44 21.73
CA ALA A 298 26.22 -14.22 22.96
C ALA A 298 27.26 -15.37 22.84
N ALA A 299 27.48 -15.86 21.63
CA ALA A 299 28.45 -16.91 21.35
C ALA A 299 29.91 -16.41 21.30
N THR A 300 30.16 -15.11 21.28
CA THR A 300 31.50 -14.53 21.23
C THR A 300 32.31 -14.86 22.49
N PRO A 301 33.66 -15.01 22.40
CA PRO A 301 34.50 -15.26 23.55
C PRO A 301 34.37 -14.20 24.66
N ASP A 302 34.20 -12.93 24.27
CA ASP A 302 34.07 -11.82 25.21
C ASP A 302 32.74 -11.86 25.96
N ALA A 303 31.63 -12.13 25.26
CA ALA A 303 30.31 -12.31 25.88
C ALA A 303 30.31 -13.50 26.86
N ARG A 304 30.89 -14.65 26.49
CA ARG A 304 31.02 -15.84 27.35
C ARG A 304 31.84 -15.54 28.61
N ARG A 305 32.95 -14.83 28.49
CA ARG A 305 33.79 -14.41 29.61
C ARG A 305 33.04 -13.53 30.60
N ARG A 306 32.17 -12.64 30.08
CA ARG A 306 31.31 -11.75 30.85
C ARG A 306 30.02 -12.41 31.34
N ARG A 307 29.75 -13.67 30.95
CA ARG A 307 28.50 -14.40 31.21
C ARG A 307 27.27 -13.67 30.64
N TYR A 308 27.42 -13.11 29.43
CA TYR A 308 26.33 -12.44 28.72
C TYR A 308 25.59 -13.47 27.85
N ASP A 309 24.30 -13.60 28.07
CA ASP A 309 23.38 -14.44 27.29
C ASP A 309 22.78 -13.63 26.13
N ALA A 310 21.96 -14.25 25.28
CA ALA A 310 21.27 -13.56 24.18
C ALA A 310 20.29 -12.47 24.66
N GLY A 311 19.79 -12.58 25.90
CA GLY A 311 18.94 -11.56 26.52
C GLY A 311 19.68 -10.25 26.77
N ARG A 312 21.00 -10.31 27.05
CA ARG A 312 21.84 -9.11 27.20
C ARG A 312 21.83 -8.23 25.95
N PHE A 313 21.74 -8.83 24.79
CA PHE A 313 21.75 -8.17 23.49
C PHE A 313 20.34 -7.82 22.97
N SER A 314 19.33 -7.91 23.84
CA SER A 314 17.98 -7.42 23.56
C SER A 314 17.78 -6.02 24.13
N PHE A 315 17.40 -5.06 23.31
CA PHE A 315 17.04 -3.72 23.78
C PHE A 315 15.69 -3.67 24.53
N ASN A 316 14.94 -4.78 24.56
CA ASN A 316 13.72 -4.92 25.36
C ASN A 316 13.99 -5.43 26.79
N VAL A 317 15.21 -5.87 27.09
CA VAL A 317 15.61 -6.43 28.40
C VAL A 317 16.47 -5.45 29.16
N ALA A 318 16.11 -5.16 30.41
CA ALA A 318 16.74 -4.16 31.25
C ALA A 318 18.27 -4.30 31.40
N LYS A 319 18.79 -5.54 31.44
CA LYS A 319 20.22 -5.79 31.69
C LYS A 319 21.17 -5.18 30.65
N GLY A 320 20.74 -5.08 29.37
CA GLY A 320 21.60 -4.66 28.25
C GLY A 320 21.25 -3.32 27.63
N ARG A 321 20.04 -2.82 27.86
CA ARG A 321 19.52 -1.62 27.26
C ARG A 321 20.04 -0.33 27.93
N CYS A 322 19.93 0.77 27.24
CA CYS A 322 20.11 2.10 27.82
C CYS A 322 18.99 2.35 28.85
N GLU A 323 19.36 2.79 30.05
CA GLU A 323 18.39 3.05 31.13
C GLU A 323 17.54 4.30 30.85
N THR A 324 18.09 5.31 30.19
CA THR A 324 17.42 6.60 29.92
C THR A 324 16.26 6.45 28.93
N CYS A 325 16.48 5.79 27.80
CA CYS A 325 15.45 5.60 26.76
C CYS A 325 14.83 4.19 26.81
N GLU A 326 15.19 3.41 27.80
CA GLU A 326 14.71 2.03 27.96
C GLU A 326 14.82 1.15 26.72
N GLY A 327 15.80 1.40 25.87
CA GLY A 327 16.07 0.66 24.65
C GLY A 327 15.33 1.19 23.42
N GLU A 328 14.57 2.27 23.50
CA GLU A 328 13.91 2.88 22.34
C GLU A 328 14.89 3.59 21.41
N GLY A 329 16.01 4.08 21.94
CA GLY A 329 16.96 4.89 21.20
C GLY A 329 16.55 6.35 21.09
N PHE A 330 15.30 6.66 21.36
CA PHE A 330 14.68 7.98 21.28
C PHE A 330 14.00 8.33 22.59
N VAL A 331 13.75 9.61 22.80
CA VAL A 331 12.92 10.14 23.88
C VAL A 331 11.80 10.96 23.27
N SER A 332 10.59 10.79 23.80
CA SER A 332 9.44 11.59 23.36
C SER A 332 9.53 12.98 23.98
N VAL A 333 9.47 14.00 23.14
CA VAL A 333 9.35 15.40 23.55
C VAL A 333 7.92 15.83 23.30
N GLU A 334 7.17 16.03 24.36
CA GLU A 334 5.81 16.57 24.28
C GLU A 334 5.86 18.05 23.93
N LEU A 335 5.23 18.42 22.83
CA LEU A 335 5.08 19.80 22.42
C LEU A 335 3.66 20.27 22.75
N LEU A 336 3.56 21.37 23.52
CA LEU A 336 2.28 22.05 23.77
C LEU A 336 1.67 22.45 22.42
N PHE A 337 0.49 21.91 22.06
CA PHE A 337 -0.26 22.17 20.82
C PHE A 337 0.25 21.50 19.52
N MET A 338 1.26 20.62 19.58
CA MET A 338 1.70 19.84 18.42
C MET A 338 1.86 18.36 18.79
N PRO A 339 1.83 17.43 17.83
CA PRO A 339 2.14 16.03 18.09
C PRO A 339 3.53 15.90 18.73
N SER A 340 3.68 14.91 19.62
CA SER A 340 4.96 14.59 20.26
C SER A 340 6.02 14.27 19.18
N VAL A 341 7.22 14.80 19.36
CA VAL A 341 8.37 14.56 18.48
C VAL A 341 9.35 13.64 19.17
N TYR A 342 9.90 12.68 18.43
CA TYR A 342 10.94 11.80 18.93
C TYR A 342 12.33 12.41 18.64
N ALA A 343 13.13 12.61 19.70
CA ALA A 343 14.52 13.05 19.61
C ALA A 343 15.46 11.90 19.98
N PRO A 344 16.67 11.81 19.39
CA PRO A 344 17.66 10.83 19.82
C PRO A 344 17.94 10.91 21.32
N CYS A 345 18.06 9.77 22.00
CA CYS A 345 18.32 9.71 23.43
C CYS A 345 19.64 10.43 23.75
N PRO A 346 19.68 11.38 24.70
CA PRO A 346 20.89 12.16 25.03
C PRO A 346 22.01 11.30 25.65
N THR A 347 21.68 10.11 26.18
CA THR A 347 22.65 9.21 26.83
C THR A 347 23.28 8.24 25.86
N CYS A 348 22.48 7.56 25.02
CA CYS A 348 22.98 6.54 24.11
C CYS A 348 23.04 7.00 22.66
N HIS A 349 22.63 8.21 22.34
CA HIS A 349 22.63 8.80 20.99
C HIS A 349 22.04 7.89 19.91
N GLY A 350 20.94 7.21 20.24
CA GLY A 350 20.27 6.28 19.33
C GLY A 350 20.77 4.83 19.40
N ALA A 351 21.85 4.53 20.11
CA ALA A 351 22.45 3.19 20.17
C ALA A 351 21.59 2.13 20.90
N ARG A 352 20.57 2.52 21.66
CA ARG A 352 19.61 1.65 22.38
C ARG A 352 20.21 0.85 23.55
N TYR A 353 21.52 0.68 23.64
CA TYR A 353 22.24 -0.15 24.61
C TYR A 353 23.10 0.65 25.57
N ASN A 354 23.43 0.05 26.72
CA ASN A 354 24.42 0.60 27.62
C ASN A 354 25.85 0.32 27.12
N GLU A 355 26.81 1.11 27.61
CA GLU A 355 28.21 1.03 27.20
C GLU A 355 28.85 -0.36 27.39
N ALA A 356 28.48 -1.08 28.46
CA ALA A 356 29.01 -2.40 28.75
C ALA A 356 28.61 -3.45 27.71
N THR A 357 27.40 -3.34 27.15
CA THR A 357 26.91 -4.19 26.07
C THR A 357 27.59 -3.84 24.74
N LEU A 358 27.80 -2.55 24.46
CA LEU A 358 28.46 -2.07 23.23
C LEU A 358 29.94 -2.44 23.13
N LYS A 359 30.60 -2.79 24.25
CA LYS A 359 31.99 -3.29 24.26
C LYS A 359 32.15 -4.67 23.62
N VAL A 360 31.06 -5.45 23.49
CA VAL A 360 31.09 -6.78 22.84
C VAL A 360 30.97 -6.59 21.33
N GLN A 361 31.90 -7.20 20.60
CA GLN A 361 31.92 -7.14 19.14
C GLN A 361 31.82 -8.54 18.52
N TRP A 362 31.15 -8.62 17.38
CA TRP A 362 31.11 -9.77 16.49
C TRP A 362 31.57 -9.31 15.10
N ASN A 363 32.61 -9.96 14.57
CA ASN A 363 33.27 -9.55 13.29
C ASN A 363 33.62 -8.04 13.25
N GLY A 364 34.10 -7.49 14.36
CA GLY A 364 34.54 -6.08 14.44
C GLY A 364 33.41 -5.05 14.57
N ARG A 365 32.16 -5.50 14.73
CA ARG A 365 30.99 -4.62 14.89
C ARG A 365 30.29 -4.88 16.22
N ASN A 366 29.85 -3.83 16.91
CA ASN A 366 28.97 -3.97 18.06
C ASN A 366 27.50 -4.11 17.63
N ILE A 367 26.61 -4.48 18.55
CA ILE A 367 25.20 -4.76 18.25
C ILE A 367 24.43 -3.51 17.75
N ALA A 368 24.79 -2.30 18.20
CA ALA A 368 24.15 -1.08 17.74
C ALA A 368 24.60 -0.72 16.31
N GLU A 369 25.88 -0.92 16.00
CA GLU A 369 26.39 -0.75 14.62
C GLU A 369 25.67 -1.70 13.65
N VAL A 370 25.40 -2.94 14.05
CA VAL A 370 24.61 -3.89 13.24
C VAL A 370 23.19 -3.36 12.98
N LEU A 371 22.53 -2.78 13.98
CA LEU A 371 21.20 -2.17 13.77
C LEU A 371 21.23 -0.95 12.86
N GLN A 372 22.35 -0.25 12.76
CA GLN A 372 22.52 0.89 11.85
C GLN A 372 22.82 0.47 10.41
N MET A 373 23.27 -0.76 10.19
CA MET A 373 23.54 -1.26 8.84
C MET A 373 22.26 -1.31 8.00
N THR A 374 22.43 -1.03 6.71
CA THR A 374 21.44 -1.36 5.69
C THR A 374 21.33 -2.87 5.52
N VAL A 375 20.23 -3.34 4.93
CA VAL A 375 20.04 -4.76 4.57
C VAL A 375 21.15 -5.22 3.63
N ASP A 376 21.61 -4.37 2.69
CA ASP A 376 22.70 -4.68 1.77
C ASP A 376 24.02 -4.91 2.51
N GLU A 377 24.42 -3.98 3.40
CA GLU A 377 25.65 -4.10 4.21
C GLU A 377 25.60 -5.30 5.15
N ALA A 378 24.44 -5.52 5.81
CA ALA A 378 24.24 -6.66 6.68
C ALA A 378 24.31 -7.98 5.92
N SER A 379 23.84 -8.04 4.66
CA SER A 379 23.94 -9.23 3.81
C SER A 379 25.40 -9.63 3.54
N GLU A 380 26.30 -8.65 3.40
CA GLU A 380 27.74 -8.90 3.24
C GLU A 380 28.36 -9.38 4.55
N LEU A 381 28.04 -8.72 5.68
CA LEU A 381 28.57 -9.08 6.99
C LEU A 381 28.16 -10.49 7.43
N PHE A 382 26.92 -10.89 7.17
CA PHE A 382 26.33 -12.16 7.59
C PHE A 382 26.29 -13.22 6.49
N ALA A 383 27.08 -13.09 5.41
CA ALA A 383 27.04 -14.02 4.28
C ALA A 383 27.30 -15.49 4.67
N GLY A 384 28.05 -15.74 5.75
CA GLY A 384 28.33 -17.09 6.29
C GLY A 384 27.29 -17.61 7.30
N GLU A 385 26.25 -16.83 7.64
CA GLU A 385 25.29 -17.15 8.69
C GLU A 385 23.88 -17.34 8.09
N ASP A 386 23.60 -18.54 7.58
CA ASP A 386 22.38 -18.89 6.83
C ASP A 386 21.07 -18.38 7.49
N ALA A 387 20.98 -18.46 8.81
CA ALA A 387 19.78 -18.06 9.56
C ALA A 387 19.51 -16.54 9.51
N VAL A 388 20.54 -15.73 9.22
CA VAL A 388 20.46 -14.27 9.04
C VAL A 388 20.49 -13.92 7.56
N ALA A 389 21.33 -14.60 6.77
CA ALA A 389 21.53 -14.32 5.35
C ALA A 389 20.25 -14.53 4.52
N ARG A 390 19.46 -15.60 4.79
CA ARG A 390 18.21 -15.87 4.04
C ARG A 390 17.16 -14.78 4.19
N PRO A 391 16.77 -14.32 5.40
CA PRO A 391 15.88 -13.19 5.57
C PRO A 391 16.38 -11.90 4.88
N LEU A 392 17.67 -11.62 4.98
CA LEU A 392 18.28 -10.45 4.34
C LEU A 392 18.20 -10.55 2.81
N GLN A 393 18.44 -11.73 2.24
CA GLN A 393 18.32 -11.94 0.79
C GLN A 393 16.89 -11.71 0.31
N LEU A 394 15.87 -12.21 1.04
CA LEU A 394 14.46 -11.95 0.70
C LEU A 394 14.12 -10.46 0.72
N LEU A 395 14.62 -9.72 1.72
CA LEU A 395 14.43 -8.26 1.78
C LEU A 395 15.07 -7.56 0.58
N ARG A 396 16.26 -8.00 0.15
CA ARG A 396 16.92 -7.49 -1.06
C ARG A 396 16.13 -7.80 -2.34
N ASP A 397 15.62 -9.03 -2.44
CA ASP A 397 14.87 -9.51 -3.60
C ASP A 397 13.58 -8.70 -3.84
N ILE A 398 12.99 -8.14 -2.77
CA ILE A 398 11.80 -7.26 -2.86
C ILE A 398 12.14 -5.76 -2.85
N GLY A 399 13.43 -5.41 -3.05
CA GLY A 399 13.85 -4.03 -3.22
C GLY A 399 14.03 -3.23 -1.91
N LEU A 400 14.20 -3.90 -0.75
CA LEU A 400 14.39 -3.24 0.55
C LEU A 400 15.86 -3.22 1.02
N GLY A 401 16.82 -3.38 0.10
CA GLY A 401 18.24 -3.41 0.41
C GLY A 401 18.77 -2.15 1.11
N TYR A 402 18.14 -1.02 0.89
CA TYR A 402 18.51 0.28 1.44
C TYR A 402 18.04 0.54 2.88
N LEU A 403 17.04 -0.21 3.37
CA LEU A 403 16.51 -0.01 4.71
C LEU A 403 17.52 -0.43 5.78
N ARG A 404 17.55 0.32 6.88
CA ARG A 404 18.38 -0.03 8.03
C ARG A 404 17.69 -1.06 8.90
N LEU A 405 18.45 -2.03 9.43
CA LEU A 405 17.92 -3.10 10.27
C LEU A 405 17.17 -2.57 11.51
N GLY A 406 17.68 -1.52 12.13
CA GLY A 406 17.12 -0.89 13.32
C GLY A 406 16.14 0.27 13.04
N GLN A 407 15.78 0.52 11.77
CA GLN A 407 14.84 1.58 11.42
C GLN A 407 13.49 1.38 12.10
N PRO A 408 13.00 2.39 12.86
CA PRO A 408 11.72 2.29 13.55
C PRO A 408 10.55 2.04 12.58
N ALA A 409 9.62 1.19 13.00
CA ALA A 409 8.42 0.89 12.21
C ALA A 409 7.57 2.15 11.91
N THR A 410 7.65 3.16 12.75
CA THR A 410 6.94 4.45 12.61
C THR A 410 7.51 5.36 11.51
N GLU A 411 8.72 5.05 11.02
CA GLU A 411 9.40 5.81 9.95
C GLU A 411 9.22 5.13 8.58
N LEU A 412 8.63 3.93 8.54
CA LEU A 412 8.42 3.19 7.31
C LEU A 412 7.18 3.69 6.56
N SER A 413 7.29 3.80 5.25
CA SER A 413 6.12 4.00 4.38
C SER A 413 5.18 2.79 4.41
N GLY A 414 3.92 2.99 4.03
CA GLY A 414 2.95 1.88 3.95
C GLY A 414 3.41 0.76 3.00
N GLY A 415 3.99 1.11 1.86
CA GLY A 415 4.54 0.14 0.91
C GLY A 415 5.77 -0.61 1.43
N GLU A 416 6.66 0.05 2.20
CA GLU A 416 7.78 -0.63 2.87
C GLU A 416 7.29 -1.62 3.93
N ALA A 417 6.32 -1.21 4.75
CA ALA A 417 5.71 -2.07 5.76
C ALA A 417 5.07 -3.31 5.12
N GLN A 418 4.33 -3.13 4.04
CA GLN A 418 3.71 -4.21 3.28
C GLN A 418 4.75 -5.18 2.71
N ARG A 419 5.81 -4.67 2.09
CA ARG A 419 6.90 -5.50 1.56
C ARG A 419 7.64 -6.26 2.66
N ILE A 420 7.88 -5.66 3.84
CA ILE A 420 8.47 -6.35 5.00
C ILE A 420 7.58 -7.51 5.46
N LYS A 421 6.26 -7.31 5.54
CA LYS A 421 5.29 -8.38 5.84
C LYS A 421 5.41 -9.51 4.83
N LEU A 422 5.41 -9.18 3.54
CA LEU A 422 5.55 -10.15 2.47
C LEU A 422 6.88 -10.93 2.57
N ALA A 423 8.01 -10.26 2.80
CA ALA A 423 9.31 -10.94 2.98
C ALA A 423 9.28 -11.92 4.15
N THR A 424 8.65 -11.53 5.26
CA THR A 424 8.50 -12.39 6.44
C THR A 424 7.64 -13.62 6.13
N GLU A 425 6.58 -13.44 5.36
CA GLU A 425 5.73 -14.54 4.93
C GLU A 425 6.42 -15.47 3.91
N LEU A 426 7.19 -14.91 2.97
CA LEU A 426 8.05 -15.68 2.06
C LEU A 426 9.08 -16.53 2.80
N GLN A 427 9.65 -16.00 3.89
CA GLN A 427 10.55 -16.75 4.76
C GLN A 427 9.87 -17.95 5.41
N ARG A 428 8.59 -17.80 5.79
CA ARG A 428 7.77 -18.83 6.44
C ARG A 428 7.11 -19.78 5.45
N SER A 429 7.13 -19.46 4.14
CA SER A 429 6.35 -20.18 3.14
C SER A 429 6.71 -21.66 3.13
N GLN A 430 5.80 -22.46 3.65
CA GLN A 430 5.78 -23.90 3.45
C GLN A 430 5.10 -24.19 2.10
N ARG A 431 5.45 -25.30 1.49
CA ARG A 431 4.98 -25.69 0.15
C ARG A 431 3.45 -25.81 0.11
N GLY A 432 2.82 -24.99 -0.72
CA GLY A 432 1.46 -25.15 -1.21
C GLY A 432 0.35 -24.84 -0.19
N ARG A 433 -0.89 -24.66 -0.72
CA ARG A 433 -2.14 -24.54 0.03
C ARG A 433 -2.32 -23.29 0.90
N SER A 434 -1.54 -22.23 0.68
CA SER A 434 -1.81 -20.93 1.29
C SER A 434 -2.51 -20.02 0.30
N LEU A 435 -3.50 -19.27 0.80
CA LEU A 435 -4.12 -18.16 0.08
C LEU A 435 -3.49 -16.85 0.55
N TYR A 436 -2.85 -16.13 -0.36
CA TYR A 436 -2.32 -14.80 -0.13
C TYR A 436 -3.27 -13.77 -0.70
N VAL A 437 -3.66 -12.79 0.11
CA VAL A 437 -4.49 -11.66 -0.29
C VAL A 437 -3.69 -10.39 -0.08
N LEU A 438 -3.47 -9.64 -1.17
CA LEU A 438 -2.70 -8.40 -1.18
C LEU A 438 -3.58 -7.25 -1.66
N ASP A 439 -3.51 -6.12 -0.97
CA ASP A 439 -4.22 -4.90 -1.34
C ASP A 439 -3.22 -3.88 -1.88
N GLU A 440 -3.32 -3.60 -3.19
CA GLU A 440 -2.50 -2.65 -3.95
C GLU A 440 -0.98 -2.79 -3.68
N PRO A 441 -0.38 -3.98 -3.88
CA PRO A 441 1.01 -4.23 -3.49
C PRO A 441 2.05 -3.42 -4.26
N THR A 442 1.71 -2.86 -5.44
CA THR A 442 2.63 -2.05 -6.26
C THR A 442 2.48 -0.55 -6.04
N THR A 443 1.49 -0.10 -5.27
CA THR A 443 1.23 1.32 -4.99
C THR A 443 2.44 2.00 -4.35
N GLY A 444 2.83 3.18 -4.86
CA GLY A 444 3.98 3.94 -4.38
C GLY A 444 5.33 3.30 -4.72
N LEU A 445 5.38 2.35 -5.64
CA LEU A 445 6.62 1.74 -6.09
C LEU A 445 7.07 2.30 -7.45
N HIS A 446 8.37 2.55 -7.54
CA HIS A 446 8.98 2.69 -8.86
C HIS A 446 8.80 1.39 -9.67
N ALA A 447 8.57 1.49 -10.98
CA ALA A 447 8.28 0.34 -11.84
C ALA A 447 9.30 -0.80 -11.72
N SER A 448 10.60 -0.48 -11.52
CA SER A 448 11.65 -1.51 -11.30
C SER A 448 11.47 -2.30 -10.00
N ASP A 449 10.91 -1.69 -8.96
CA ASP A 449 10.69 -2.36 -7.68
C ASP A 449 9.36 -3.11 -7.70
N ALA A 450 8.36 -2.61 -8.44
CA ALA A 450 7.14 -3.34 -8.74
C ALA A 450 7.44 -4.65 -9.50
N ASP A 451 8.29 -4.62 -10.52
CA ASP A 451 8.70 -5.83 -11.27
C ASP A 451 9.40 -6.85 -10.34
N ARG A 452 10.28 -6.40 -9.44
CA ARG A 452 10.93 -7.29 -8.45
C ARG A 452 9.91 -7.95 -7.52
N LEU A 453 8.95 -7.18 -7.03
CA LEU A 453 7.88 -7.68 -6.19
C LEU A 453 7.05 -8.74 -6.91
N LEU A 454 6.64 -8.46 -8.15
CA LEU A 454 5.85 -9.38 -8.98
C LEU A 454 6.59 -10.70 -9.23
N VAL A 455 7.90 -10.68 -9.44
CA VAL A 455 8.72 -11.90 -9.53
C VAL A 455 8.61 -12.75 -8.25
N GLN A 456 8.56 -12.14 -7.07
CA GLN A 456 8.40 -12.88 -5.82
C GLN A 456 6.98 -13.45 -5.67
N LEU A 457 5.94 -12.71 -6.10
CA LEU A 457 4.57 -13.23 -6.14
C LEU A 457 4.44 -14.42 -7.09
N GLN A 458 5.07 -14.35 -8.28
CA GLN A 458 5.14 -15.48 -9.20
C GLN A 458 5.79 -16.72 -8.57
N ARG A 459 6.89 -16.53 -7.82
CA ARG A 459 7.56 -17.64 -7.09
C ARG A 459 6.64 -18.27 -6.02
N LEU A 460 5.79 -17.47 -5.34
CA LEU A 460 4.78 -18.02 -4.42
C LEU A 460 3.80 -18.93 -5.12
N VAL A 461 3.32 -18.50 -6.30
CA VAL A 461 2.40 -19.29 -7.12
C VAL A 461 3.08 -20.55 -7.64
N ASP A 462 4.32 -20.46 -8.13
CA ASP A 462 5.12 -21.61 -8.60
C ASP A 462 5.38 -22.63 -7.46
N ALA A 463 5.36 -22.19 -6.20
CA ALA A 463 5.41 -23.08 -5.03
C ALA A 463 4.06 -23.74 -4.68
N GLY A 464 3.01 -23.53 -5.48
CA GLY A 464 1.69 -24.13 -5.33
C GLY A 464 0.72 -23.34 -4.45
N ASN A 465 0.98 -22.08 -4.20
CA ASN A 465 0.08 -21.20 -3.45
C ASN A 465 -0.88 -20.46 -4.39
N THR A 466 -1.96 -19.92 -3.83
CA THR A 466 -2.89 -19.02 -4.51
C THR A 466 -2.60 -17.59 -4.11
N VAL A 467 -2.49 -16.69 -5.08
CA VAL A 467 -2.28 -15.26 -4.82
C VAL A 467 -3.42 -14.47 -5.45
N VAL A 468 -4.09 -13.66 -4.64
CA VAL A 468 -5.12 -12.71 -5.07
C VAL A 468 -4.65 -11.30 -4.72
N MET A 469 -4.51 -10.44 -5.71
CA MET A 469 -4.11 -9.06 -5.50
C MET A 469 -5.16 -8.10 -6.05
N ILE A 470 -5.47 -7.05 -5.32
CA ILE A 470 -6.17 -5.88 -5.84
C ILE A 470 -5.12 -5.01 -6.50
N GLU A 471 -5.33 -4.63 -7.77
CA GLU A 471 -4.36 -3.83 -8.50
C GLU A 471 -4.99 -2.83 -9.48
N HIS A 472 -4.27 -1.73 -9.66
CA HIS A 472 -4.60 -0.65 -10.59
C HIS A 472 -3.52 -0.44 -11.65
N ASP A 473 -2.29 -0.87 -11.39
CA ASP A 473 -1.20 -0.85 -12.38
C ASP A 473 -1.41 -1.94 -13.43
N MET A 474 -1.62 -1.52 -14.69
CA MET A 474 -1.88 -2.46 -15.79
C MET A 474 -0.67 -3.35 -16.11
N ARG A 475 0.57 -2.91 -15.83
CA ARG A 475 1.76 -3.77 -15.95
C ARG A 475 1.69 -4.95 -14.97
N ALA A 476 1.23 -4.69 -13.74
CA ALA A 476 1.04 -5.73 -12.75
C ALA A 476 -0.14 -6.64 -13.09
N VAL A 477 -1.26 -6.06 -13.53
CA VAL A 477 -2.44 -6.83 -13.98
C VAL A 477 -2.10 -7.73 -15.16
N ALA A 478 -1.29 -7.27 -16.11
CA ALA A 478 -0.86 -8.04 -17.27
C ALA A 478 0.00 -9.27 -16.94
N GLN A 479 0.50 -9.38 -15.71
CA GLN A 479 1.26 -10.54 -15.23
C GLN A 479 0.38 -11.59 -14.52
N ALA A 480 -0.92 -11.31 -14.32
CA ALA A 480 -1.83 -12.25 -13.71
C ALA A 480 -2.23 -13.39 -14.68
N ASP A 481 -2.53 -14.55 -14.11
CA ASP A 481 -3.10 -15.69 -14.85
C ASP A 481 -4.61 -15.50 -15.07
N TRP A 482 -5.26 -14.81 -14.13
CA TRP A 482 -6.70 -14.57 -14.11
C TRP A 482 -7.01 -13.14 -13.65
N VAL A 483 -8.02 -12.53 -14.24
CA VAL A 483 -8.46 -11.18 -13.89
C VAL A 483 -9.94 -11.18 -13.56
N ILE A 484 -10.29 -10.48 -12.47
CA ILE A 484 -11.67 -10.20 -12.07
C ILE A 484 -11.86 -8.68 -12.09
N ASP A 485 -12.72 -8.18 -12.98
CA ASP A 485 -13.04 -6.75 -13.07
C ASP A 485 -14.35 -6.44 -12.32
N VAL A 486 -14.26 -5.57 -11.32
CA VAL A 486 -15.37 -5.19 -10.45
C VAL A 486 -15.89 -3.81 -10.84
N GLY A 487 -17.18 -3.72 -11.10
CA GLY A 487 -17.79 -2.48 -11.59
C GLY A 487 -19.30 -2.56 -11.68
N PRO A 488 -19.89 -2.01 -12.75
CA PRO A 488 -19.28 -1.15 -13.80
C PRO A 488 -19.03 0.29 -13.35
N GLY A 489 -19.62 0.72 -12.22
CA GLY A 489 -19.53 2.04 -11.63
C GLY A 489 -18.94 2.01 -10.23
N ALA A 490 -19.05 3.13 -9.52
CA ALA A 490 -18.64 3.29 -8.14
C ALA A 490 -19.85 3.43 -7.20
N GLY A 491 -19.70 3.08 -5.91
CA GLY A 491 -20.77 3.14 -4.93
C GLY A 491 -21.97 2.27 -5.32
N ALA A 492 -23.17 2.81 -5.29
CA ALA A 492 -24.40 2.08 -5.62
C ALA A 492 -24.47 1.58 -7.08
N ALA A 493 -23.69 2.16 -7.99
CA ALA A 493 -23.59 1.72 -9.38
C ALA A 493 -22.47 0.68 -9.61
N GLY A 494 -21.74 0.32 -8.55
CA GLY A 494 -20.71 -0.72 -8.53
C GLY A 494 -21.20 -2.02 -7.92
N GLY A 495 -20.29 -2.76 -7.32
CA GLY A 495 -20.60 -3.95 -6.53
C GLY A 495 -21.00 -5.17 -7.37
N SER A 496 -20.57 -5.26 -8.63
CA SER A 496 -20.85 -6.40 -9.49
C SER A 496 -19.58 -6.87 -10.20
N ILE A 497 -19.53 -8.14 -10.59
CA ILE A 497 -18.47 -8.65 -11.46
C ILE A 497 -18.84 -8.32 -12.90
N VAL A 498 -18.06 -7.48 -13.55
CA VAL A 498 -18.25 -7.10 -14.96
C VAL A 498 -17.79 -8.25 -15.86
N VAL A 499 -16.60 -8.77 -15.57
CA VAL A 499 -16.02 -9.91 -16.27
C VAL A 499 -15.00 -10.59 -15.35
N ALA A 500 -14.88 -11.91 -15.49
CA ALA A 500 -13.81 -12.70 -14.88
C ALA A 500 -13.29 -13.69 -15.94
N GLY A 501 -11.97 -13.72 -16.16
CA GLY A 501 -11.38 -14.55 -17.20
C GLY A 501 -9.89 -14.31 -17.42
N SER A 502 -9.39 -14.84 -18.54
CA SER A 502 -8.02 -14.57 -18.99
C SER A 502 -7.83 -13.09 -19.34
N LEU A 503 -6.58 -12.65 -19.39
CA LEU A 503 -6.20 -11.30 -19.80
C LEU A 503 -6.88 -10.88 -21.11
N GLN A 504 -6.85 -11.77 -22.13
CA GLN A 504 -7.42 -11.52 -23.44
C GLN A 504 -8.96 -11.41 -23.42
N GLN A 505 -9.62 -12.19 -22.55
CA GLN A 505 -11.08 -12.10 -22.39
C GLN A 505 -11.48 -10.76 -21.78
N VAL A 506 -10.78 -10.34 -20.72
CA VAL A 506 -11.05 -9.07 -20.06
C VAL A 506 -10.75 -7.89 -21.00
N ALA A 507 -9.61 -7.91 -21.70
CA ALA A 507 -9.20 -6.87 -22.63
C ALA A 507 -10.21 -6.64 -23.79
N ARG A 508 -11.02 -7.65 -24.13
CA ARG A 508 -12.04 -7.59 -25.20
C ARG A 508 -13.46 -7.27 -24.71
N THR A 509 -13.65 -7.13 -23.40
CA THR A 509 -14.98 -6.94 -22.81
C THR A 509 -15.43 -5.49 -22.88
N SER A 510 -16.43 -5.18 -23.71
CA SER A 510 -16.89 -3.82 -23.98
C SER A 510 -17.48 -3.07 -22.77
N GLY A 511 -17.94 -3.79 -21.74
CA GLY A 511 -18.49 -3.19 -20.51
C GLY A 511 -17.44 -2.88 -19.43
N SER A 512 -16.22 -3.36 -19.60
CA SER A 512 -15.12 -3.18 -18.66
C SER A 512 -14.43 -1.83 -18.85
N ARG A 513 -14.26 -1.09 -17.76
CA ARG A 513 -13.46 0.15 -17.80
C ARG A 513 -11.96 -0.12 -17.77
N THR A 514 -11.56 -1.29 -17.33
CA THR A 514 -10.18 -1.78 -17.33
C THR A 514 -9.75 -2.23 -18.73
N ALA A 515 -10.65 -2.78 -19.52
CA ALA A 515 -10.35 -3.42 -20.82
C ALA A 515 -9.49 -2.57 -21.76
N PRO A 516 -9.76 -1.27 -22.00
CA PRO A 516 -8.95 -0.48 -22.94
C PRO A 516 -7.49 -0.35 -22.51
N PHE A 517 -7.26 -0.17 -21.21
CA PHE A 517 -5.92 0.00 -20.65
C PHE A 517 -5.14 -1.32 -20.62
N LEU A 518 -5.81 -2.41 -20.28
CA LEU A 518 -5.23 -3.74 -20.33
C LEU A 518 -4.88 -4.15 -21.78
N ALA A 519 -5.76 -3.85 -22.74
CA ALA A 519 -5.48 -4.10 -24.15
C ALA A 519 -4.26 -3.33 -24.66
N GLN A 520 -4.11 -2.07 -24.24
CA GLN A 520 -2.94 -1.27 -24.58
C GLN A 520 -1.66 -1.85 -23.98
N GLU A 521 -1.70 -2.31 -22.72
CA GLU A 521 -0.52 -2.90 -22.07
C GLU A 521 -0.12 -4.24 -22.70
N LEU A 522 -1.09 -5.08 -23.05
CA LEU A 522 -0.81 -6.34 -23.75
C LEU A 522 -0.20 -6.11 -25.13
N ALA A 523 -0.64 -5.08 -25.86
CA ALA A 523 -0.09 -4.74 -27.17
C ALA A 523 1.35 -4.19 -27.08
N ARG A 524 1.78 -3.63 -25.94
CA ARG A 524 3.17 -3.21 -25.71
C ARG A 524 4.11 -4.39 -25.44
N ALA A 525 3.55 -5.50 -24.95
CA ALA A 525 4.32 -6.69 -24.60
C ALA A 525 4.52 -7.66 -25.81
N GLU A 526 3.73 -7.50 -26.89
CA GLU A 526 3.87 -8.20 -28.19
C GLU A 526 4.91 -7.50 -29.07
#